data_ba59fa856acac0d8dd8aecd762da986d
#
_entry.id   ba59fa856acac0d8dd8aecd762da986d
#
_cell.length_a   1.000
_cell.length_b   1.000
_cell.length_c   1.000
_cell.angle_alpha   90.00
_cell.angle_beta   90.00
_cell.angle_gamma   90.00
#
_symmetry.space_group_name_H-M   'P 1'
#
loop_
_entity.id
_entity.type
_entity.pdbx_description
1 polymer ?
#
loop_
_entity_poly.entity_id
_entity_poly.type
_entity_poly.pdbx_seq_one_letter_code
_entity_poly.pdbx_strand_id
1 'polypeptide(L)'
;MFLDVVDLHLSAGRGGDGASTMRRESHVPRGGPDGGDGGRGGSIYVAVDAGQTTLRDFEQRRRLQAGDGGNGGNKKSHGKAGRDLEIGVPPGTAIFDVASGDLIADIVSREQRVLIAKGGRGGLGNAHFATSTHQAPRHAQRGEPGEAREVRFELRLIADVGLVGLPNAGKSTTLAALTAAQPKIGDYPFTTLEPNLGVIELGLEDGRRPTVADLPGLIEGASMGAGLGFAFLRHASRTRILVHVVDASAADPLRDAAIIREELAAHNPALLEKTTLVVLNKIDRPGVRERLKELHAGFGALGLKSVACSALGGALGEGIADLRDELAELLPDAETLALPTEPAGVVVHRIDPIAATGFQVSREGEAYRVRGKAIERLVHQTDFSRDESVQRFHHELKRQGIETALRKAGCRAGDTVVIGELSLEWEDPDDADLLNSADAAESGDLDLEELGETLEEAATGSSEGSQ
;
A
#
# COMPACT_ATOMS: atom_id res chain seq x y z
N MET A 1 13.68 20.82 -5.57
CA MET A 1 13.36 20.38 -4.21
C MET A 1 13.09 18.88 -4.30
N PHE A 2 13.81 18.04 -3.56
CA PHE A 2 13.55 16.61 -3.50
C PHE A 2 12.43 16.38 -2.51
N LEU A 3 11.47 15.54 -2.86
CA LEU A 3 10.38 15.15 -1.99
C LEU A 3 10.53 13.66 -1.68
N ASP A 4 10.83 13.33 -0.42
CA ASP A 4 11.15 11.96 0.00
C ASP A 4 10.03 11.34 0.82
N VAL A 5 9.11 12.15 1.32
CA VAL A 5 7.94 11.70 2.08
C VAL A 5 6.70 12.39 1.53
N VAL A 6 5.68 11.61 1.24
CA VAL A 6 4.39 12.14 0.80
C VAL A 6 3.25 11.28 1.32
N ASP A 7 2.23 11.93 1.87
CA ASP A 7 1.00 11.29 2.26
C ASP A 7 0.01 11.35 1.09
N LEU A 8 -0.53 10.17 0.72
CA LEU A 8 -1.44 10.00 -0.40
C LEU A 8 -2.76 9.40 0.08
N HIS A 9 -3.84 9.91 -0.46
CA HIS A 9 -5.17 9.35 -0.30
C HIS A 9 -5.51 8.50 -1.53
N LEU A 10 -5.57 7.19 -1.36
CA LEU A 10 -5.82 6.22 -2.42
C LEU A 10 -7.26 5.73 -2.33
N SER A 11 -7.99 5.80 -3.45
CA SER A 11 -9.39 5.34 -3.54
C SER A 11 -9.49 4.35 -4.69
N ALA A 12 -9.68 3.08 -4.39
CA ALA A 12 -9.97 2.10 -5.41
C ALA A 12 -11.38 2.31 -5.98
N GLY A 13 -11.61 1.84 -7.21
CA GLY A 13 -12.89 2.03 -7.90
C GLY A 13 -14.03 1.27 -7.25
N ARG A 14 -15.22 1.85 -7.24
CA ARG A 14 -16.46 1.18 -6.84
C ARG A 14 -16.83 0.12 -7.89
N GLY A 15 -17.43 -0.99 -7.48
CA GLY A 15 -18.12 -1.91 -8.37
C GLY A 15 -19.38 -1.29 -8.99
N GLY A 16 -19.69 -1.66 -10.21
CA GLY A 16 -20.94 -1.27 -10.86
C GLY A 16 -22.15 -1.98 -10.26
N ASP A 17 -23.31 -1.40 -10.34
CA ASP A 17 -24.54 -1.98 -9.84
C ASP A 17 -25.05 -3.08 -10.80
N GLY A 18 -25.65 -4.15 -10.26
CA GLY A 18 -26.36 -5.14 -11.05
C GLY A 18 -27.66 -4.56 -11.60
N ALA A 19 -28.07 -5.04 -12.78
CA ALA A 19 -29.31 -4.62 -13.39
C ALA A 19 -30.50 -5.44 -12.89
N SER A 20 -31.66 -4.77 -12.74
CA SER A 20 -32.94 -5.41 -12.43
C SER A 20 -33.88 -5.21 -13.61
N THR A 21 -33.67 -5.97 -14.69
CA THR A 21 -34.44 -5.89 -15.92
C THR A 21 -35.17 -7.18 -16.20
N MET A 22 -36.32 -7.08 -16.92
CA MET A 22 -37.11 -8.21 -17.38
C MET A 22 -37.08 -8.27 -18.90
N ARG A 23 -36.94 -9.44 -19.46
CA ARG A 23 -36.97 -9.69 -20.90
C ARG A 23 -38.30 -9.23 -21.48
N ARG A 24 -38.24 -8.37 -22.48
CA ARG A 24 -39.41 -7.87 -23.23
C ARG A 24 -39.16 -8.14 -24.71
N GLU A 25 -39.87 -9.15 -25.22
CA GLU A 25 -39.82 -9.47 -26.65
C GLU A 25 -41.24 -9.60 -27.19
N SER A 26 -41.40 -9.40 -28.51
CA SER A 26 -42.65 -9.66 -29.21
C SER A 26 -43.01 -11.14 -29.00
N HIS A 27 -44.27 -11.41 -28.65
CA HIS A 27 -44.81 -12.76 -28.40
C HIS A 27 -44.27 -13.49 -27.13
N VAL A 28 -43.53 -12.80 -26.25
CA VAL A 28 -43.11 -13.32 -24.94
C VAL A 28 -43.68 -12.42 -23.82
N PRO A 29 -44.94 -12.55 -23.46
CA PRO A 29 -45.61 -11.64 -22.51
C PRO A 29 -45.08 -11.74 -21.05
N ARG A 30 -44.49 -12.88 -20.68
CA ARG A 30 -43.88 -13.13 -19.36
C ARG A 30 -42.41 -13.51 -19.54
N GLY A 31 -41.57 -12.56 -20.00
CA GLY A 31 -40.14 -12.75 -20.01
C GLY A 31 -39.57 -12.80 -18.60
N GLY A 32 -38.67 -13.76 -18.36
CA GLY A 32 -37.95 -13.88 -17.08
C GLY A 32 -36.96 -12.74 -16.83
N PRO A 33 -36.28 -12.75 -15.69
CA PRO A 33 -35.24 -11.77 -15.37
C PRO A 33 -34.05 -11.89 -16.31
N ASP A 34 -33.59 -10.76 -16.84
CA ASP A 34 -32.50 -10.69 -17.81
C ASP A 34 -31.44 -9.63 -17.46
N GLY A 35 -31.45 -9.14 -16.24
CA GLY A 35 -30.44 -8.20 -15.76
C GLY A 35 -29.05 -8.82 -15.65
N GLY A 36 -28.05 -8.12 -16.22
CA GLY A 36 -26.65 -8.49 -16.13
C GLY A 36 -25.99 -7.95 -14.87
N ASP A 37 -24.80 -8.47 -14.57
CA ASP A 37 -24.02 -8.07 -13.40
C ASP A 37 -23.27 -6.76 -13.65
N GLY A 38 -23.00 -6.00 -12.59
CA GLY A 38 -22.07 -4.88 -12.62
C GLY A 38 -20.63 -5.34 -12.81
N GLY A 39 -19.80 -4.50 -13.40
CA GLY A 39 -18.37 -4.70 -13.52
C GLY A 39 -17.63 -4.49 -12.20
N ARG A 40 -16.50 -5.15 -11.98
CA ARG A 40 -15.63 -4.86 -10.83
C ARG A 40 -15.06 -3.44 -10.92
N GLY A 41 -14.82 -2.77 -9.80
CA GLY A 41 -14.00 -1.58 -9.72
C GLY A 41 -12.51 -1.87 -9.99
N GLY A 42 -11.77 -0.86 -10.43
CA GLY A 42 -10.33 -0.91 -10.60
C GLY A 42 -9.60 -0.95 -9.25
N SER A 43 -8.53 -1.72 -9.17
CA SER A 43 -7.63 -1.78 -8.03
C SER A 43 -6.46 -0.82 -8.20
N ILE A 44 -5.78 -0.48 -7.09
CA ILE A 44 -4.57 0.36 -7.11
C ILE A 44 -3.36 -0.51 -6.81
N TYR A 45 -2.40 -0.46 -7.71
CA TYR A 45 -1.11 -1.15 -7.60
C TYR A 45 0.01 -0.13 -7.54
N VAL A 46 1.09 -0.49 -6.85
CA VAL A 46 2.34 0.25 -6.88
C VAL A 46 3.41 -0.65 -7.47
N ALA A 47 4.21 -0.09 -8.38
CA ALA A 47 5.31 -0.77 -9.05
C ALA A 47 6.52 0.17 -9.16
N VAL A 48 7.72 -0.40 -9.39
CA VAL A 48 8.92 0.40 -9.63
C VAL A 48 8.83 1.08 -10.99
N ASP A 49 9.06 2.40 -10.99
CA ASP A 49 9.37 3.18 -12.20
C ASP A 49 10.83 3.64 -12.12
N ALA A 50 11.69 2.99 -12.90
CA ALA A 50 13.12 3.30 -12.92
C ALA A 50 13.43 4.69 -13.50
N GLY A 51 12.50 5.31 -14.22
CA GLY A 51 12.63 6.69 -14.72
C GLY A 51 12.42 7.74 -13.62
N GLN A 52 11.84 7.35 -12.47
CA GLN A 52 11.61 8.26 -11.36
C GLN A 52 12.71 8.12 -10.31
N THR A 53 13.22 9.25 -9.85
CA THR A 53 14.24 9.34 -8.78
C THR A 53 13.73 10.05 -7.53
N THR A 54 12.54 10.62 -7.56
CA THR A 54 11.93 11.37 -6.44
C THR A 54 10.42 11.15 -6.40
N LEU A 55 9.78 11.42 -5.25
CA LEU A 55 8.32 11.38 -5.10
C LEU A 55 7.64 12.69 -5.50
N ARG A 56 8.34 13.60 -6.19
CA ARG A 56 7.86 14.96 -6.50
C ARG A 56 6.58 15.00 -7.31
N ASP A 57 6.35 14.01 -8.18
CA ASP A 57 5.14 13.95 -9.02
C ASP A 57 3.87 13.82 -8.19
N PHE A 58 3.99 13.35 -6.94
CA PHE A 58 2.88 13.21 -6.01
C PHE A 58 2.62 14.45 -5.15
N GLU A 59 3.50 15.47 -5.17
CA GLU A 59 3.33 16.71 -4.41
C GLU A 59 2.00 17.40 -4.74
N GLN A 60 1.65 17.43 -6.04
CA GLN A 60 0.42 18.05 -6.54
C GLN A 60 -0.74 17.06 -6.67
N ARG A 61 -0.48 15.76 -6.66
CA ARG A 61 -1.47 14.69 -6.88
C ARG A 61 -1.61 13.82 -5.64
N ARG A 62 -2.08 14.40 -4.54
CA ARG A 62 -2.24 13.68 -3.27
C ARG A 62 -3.44 12.74 -3.22
N ARG A 63 -4.39 12.87 -4.14
CA ARG A 63 -5.56 11.99 -4.26
C ARG A 63 -5.51 11.24 -5.57
N LEU A 64 -5.48 9.92 -5.48
CA LEU A 64 -5.40 9.03 -6.63
C LEU A 64 -6.58 8.07 -6.58
N GLN A 65 -7.29 7.95 -7.70
CA GLN A 65 -8.48 7.13 -7.80
C GLN A 65 -8.39 6.20 -9.00
N ALA A 66 -8.73 4.92 -8.79
CA ALA A 66 -8.90 3.95 -9.87
C ALA A 66 -10.29 4.07 -10.50
N GLY A 67 -10.48 3.46 -11.66
CA GLY A 67 -11.73 3.54 -12.41
C GLY A 67 -12.86 2.75 -11.75
N ASP A 68 -14.08 3.28 -11.79
CA ASP A 68 -15.27 2.55 -11.32
C ASP A 68 -15.70 1.49 -12.34
N GLY A 69 -16.37 0.44 -11.85
CA GLY A 69 -17.02 -0.57 -12.68
C GLY A 69 -18.30 -0.03 -13.33
N GLY A 70 -18.54 -0.44 -14.56
CA GLY A 70 -19.79 -0.12 -15.26
C GLY A 70 -20.98 -0.89 -14.70
N ASN A 71 -22.17 -0.30 -14.72
CA ASN A 71 -23.39 -0.98 -14.30
C ASN A 71 -23.77 -2.10 -15.28
N GLY A 72 -24.44 -3.11 -14.79
CA GLY A 72 -25.07 -4.15 -15.59
C GLY A 72 -26.19 -3.58 -16.47
N GLY A 73 -26.48 -4.26 -17.58
CA GLY A 73 -27.53 -3.88 -18.51
C GLY A 73 -28.57 -4.98 -18.73
N ASN A 74 -29.49 -4.73 -19.63
CA ASN A 74 -30.48 -5.72 -20.07
C ASN A 74 -29.83 -6.86 -20.89
N LYS A 75 -30.60 -7.90 -21.17
CA LYS A 75 -30.18 -9.08 -21.97
C LYS A 75 -28.90 -9.73 -21.42
N LYS A 76 -28.76 -9.76 -20.08
CA LYS A 76 -27.59 -10.28 -19.35
C LYS A 76 -26.28 -9.60 -19.74
N SER A 77 -26.32 -8.33 -20.17
CA SER A 77 -25.13 -7.56 -20.49
C SER A 77 -24.41 -7.16 -19.20
N HIS A 78 -23.20 -7.70 -19.02
CA HIS A 78 -22.38 -7.36 -17.85
C HIS A 78 -21.71 -5.98 -18.01
N GLY A 79 -21.58 -5.25 -16.92
CA GLY A 79 -20.84 -4.00 -16.86
C GLY A 79 -19.35 -4.18 -17.14
N LYS A 80 -18.71 -3.19 -17.77
CA LYS A 80 -17.26 -3.20 -17.98
C LYS A 80 -16.53 -3.11 -16.64
N ALA A 81 -15.41 -3.85 -16.51
CA ALA A 81 -14.51 -3.67 -15.36
C ALA A 81 -13.90 -2.28 -15.36
N GLY A 82 -13.79 -1.68 -14.19
CA GLY A 82 -13.04 -0.44 -13.97
C GLY A 82 -11.57 -0.63 -14.29
N ARG A 83 -10.92 0.42 -14.78
CA ARG A 83 -9.50 0.40 -15.09
C ARG A 83 -8.70 0.43 -13.79
N ASP A 84 -7.77 -0.51 -13.65
CA ASP A 84 -6.81 -0.51 -12.56
C ASP A 84 -5.88 0.71 -12.69
N LEU A 85 -5.44 1.27 -11.55
CA LEU A 85 -4.46 2.33 -11.49
C LEU A 85 -3.12 1.75 -11.05
N GLU A 86 -2.09 1.99 -11.84
CA GLU A 86 -0.71 1.64 -11.49
C GLU A 86 0.07 2.91 -11.17
N ILE A 87 0.65 2.95 -9.99
CA ILE A 87 1.44 4.07 -9.47
C ILE A 87 2.91 3.67 -9.58
N GLY A 88 3.65 4.34 -10.46
CA GLY A 88 5.10 4.19 -10.55
C GLY A 88 5.78 4.96 -9.42
N VAL A 89 6.73 4.30 -8.73
CA VAL A 89 7.53 4.91 -7.66
C VAL A 89 9.02 4.62 -7.87
N PRO A 90 9.91 5.47 -7.36
CA PRO A 90 11.33 5.17 -7.35
C PRO A 90 11.62 3.86 -6.61
N PRO A 91 12.64 3.10 -7.01
CA PRO A 91 13.10 1.93 -6.25
C PRO A 91 13.53 2.34 -4.84
N GLY A 92 13.24 1.51 -3.83
CA GLY A 92 13.49 1.81 -2.42
C GLY A 92 12.43 2.70 -1.77
N THR A 93 11.22 2.74 -2.33
CA THR A 93 10.08 3.41 -1.72
C THR A 93 9.39 2.47 -0.74
N ALA A 94 9.35 2.84 0.54
CA ALA A 94 8.55 2.18 1.57
C ALA A 94 7.16 2.80 1.65
N ILE A 95 6.15 1.97 1.84
CA ILE A 95 4.74 2.36 1.91
C ILE A 95 4.21 2.00 3.29
N PHE A 96 3.74 2.99 4.02
CA PHE A 96 3.15 2.82 5.34
C PHE A 96 1.67 3.16 5.32
N ASP A 97 0.90 2.49 6.14
CA ASP A 97 -0.47 2.89 6.48
C ASP A 97 -0.41 4.05 7.47
N VAL A 98 -1.06 5.18 7.16
CA VAL A 98 -1.02 6.39 8.03
C VAL A 98 -1.76 6.16 9.33
N ALA A 99 -2.84 5.36 9.32
CA ALA A 99 -3.68 5.13 10.49
C ALA A 99 -3.03 4.20 11.52
N SER A 100 -2.36 3.12 11.06
CA SER A 100 -1.72 2.15 11.94
C SER A 100 -0.22 2.38 12.12
N GLY A 101 0.42 3.08 11.17
CA GLY A 101 1.88 3.22 11.11
C GLY A 101 2.60 1.96 10.61
N ASP A 102 1.86 0.92 10.21
CA ASP A 102 2.43 -0.34 9.76
C ASP A 102 3.03 -0.23 8.35
N LEU A 103 4.14 -0.94 8.12
CA LEU A 103 4.72 -1.09 6.80
C LEU A 103 3.82 -2.00 5.94
N ILE A 104 3.24 -1.46 4.87
CA ILE A 104 2.44 -2.23 3.90
C ILE A 104 3.36 -2.95 2.91
N ALA A 105 4.34 -2.24 2.35
CA ALA A 105 5.25 -2.77 1.35
C ALA A 105 6.55 -1.98 1.30
N ASP A 106 7.62 -2.64 0.85
CA ASP A 106 8.89 -2.03 0.47
C ASP A 106 9.14 -2.37 -1.01
N ILE A 107 9.18 -1.34 -1.84
CA ILE A 107 9.22 -1.47 -3.31
C ILE A 107 10.67 -1.31 -3.77
N VAL A 108 11.36 -2.41 -3.96
CA VAL A 108 12.81 -2.46 -4.25
C VAL A 108 13.09 -2.98 -5.65
N SER A 109 12.42 -4.06 -6.07
CA SER A 109 12.70 -4.76 -7.34
C SER A 109 11.75 -4.28 -8.44
N ARG A 110 12.24 -4.21 -9.68
CA ARG A 110 11.45 -3.87 -10.88
C ARG A 110 10.29 -4.84 -11.15
N GLU A 111 10.42 -6.07 -10.68
CA GLU A 111 9.39 -7.09 -10.88
C GLU A 111 8.27 -7.00 -9.84
N GLN A 112 8.48 -6.22 -8.79
CA GLN A 112 7.49 -6.04 -7.74
C GLN A 112 6.31 -5.21 -8.23
N ARG A 113 5.13 -5.79 -8.09
CA ARG A 113 3.84 -5.12 -8.28
C ARG A 113 2.95 -5.45 -7.09
N VAL A 114 2.72 -4.48 -6.23
CA VAL A 114 2.02 -4.66 -4.95
C VAL A 114 0.63 -4.06 -5.01
N LEU A 115 -0.38 -4.84 -4.60
CA LEU A 115 -1.75 -4.36 -4.45
C LEU A 115 -1.86 -3.56 -3.14
N ILE A 116 -2.21 -2.27 -3.25
CA ILE A 116 -2.39 -1.39 -2.08
C ILE A 116 -3.85 -1.23 -1.71
N ALA A 117 -4.74 -1.05 -2.69
CA ALA A 117 -6.16 -0.91 -2.45
C ALA A 117 -6.96 -1.72 -3.49
N LYS A 118 -7.89 -2.55 -3.00
CA LYS A 118 -8.68 -3.45 -3.83
C LYS A 118 -9.95 -2.77 -4.32
N GLY A 119 -10.25 -2.92 -5.62
CA GLY A 119 -11.50 -2.47 -6.20
C GLY A 119 -12.72 -3.23 -5.68
N GLY A 120 -13.86 -2.53 -5.58
CA GLY A 120 -15.13 -3.09 -5.18
C GLY A 120 -15.65 -4.15 -6.14
N ARG A 121 -16.39 -5.12 -5.65
CA ARG A 121 -17.05 -6.12 -6.50
C ARG A 121 -18.26 -5.52 -7.19
N GLY A 122 -18.53 -5.95 -8.43
CA GLY A 122 -19.79 -5.65 -9.09
C GLY A 122 -20.96 -6.35 -8.44
N GLY A 123 -22.11 -5.68 -8.40
CA GLY A 123 -23.36 -6.24 -7.90
C GLY A 123 -23.95 -7.27 -8.88
N LEU A 124 -24.59 -8.30 -8.36
CA LEU A 124 -25.25 -9.31 -9.17
C LEU A 124 -26.57 -8.79 -9.72
N GLY A 125 -26.84 -9.10 -11.00
CA GLY A 125 -28.10 -8.82 -11.68
C GLY A 125 -29.24 -9.71 -11.18
N ASN A 126 -30.49 -9.30 -11.43
CA ASN A 126 -31.67 -10.03 -10.97
C ASN A 126 -31.77 -11.44 -11.55
N ALA A 127 -31.13 -11.73 -12.68
CA ALA A 127 -31.11 -13.06 -13.27
C ALA A 127 -30.51 -14.14 -12.34
N HIS A 128 -29.60 -13.76 -11.43
CA HIS A 128 -28.98 -14.67 -10.46
C HIS A 128 -29.90 -15.07 -9.30
N PHE A 129 -30.98 -14.32 -9.08
CA PHE A 129 -31.90 -14.53 -7.95
C PHE A 129 -33.17 -15.26 -8.31
N ALA A 130 -33.29 -15.69 -9.57
CA ALA A 130 -34.40 -16.52 -10.01
C ALA A 130 -34.29 -17.92 -9.42
N THR A 131 -35.36 -18.36 -8.77
CA THR A 131 -35.51 -19.72 -8.22
C THR A 131 -36.77 -20.37 -8.78
N SER A 132 -37.00 -21.67 -8.50
CA SER A 132 -38.24 -22.36 -8.89
C SER A 132 -39.50 -21.75 -8.29
N THR A 133 -39.39 -21.22 -7.09
CA THR A 133 -40.51 -20.59 -6.35
C THR A 133 -40.61 -19.09 -6.63
N HIS A 134 -39.50 -18.43 -6.93
CA HIS A 134 -39.41 -16.97 -7.24
C HIS A 134 -38.81 -16.75 -8.64
N GLN A 135 -39.65 -16.87 -9.67
CA GLN A 135 -39.18 -16.86 -11.06
C GLN A 135 -38.92 -15.46 -11.66
N ALA A 136 -39.40 -14.39 -11.01
CA ALA A 136 -39.35 -13.04 -11.52
C ALA A 136 -38.81 -12.02 -10.48
N PRO A 137 -37.61 -12.22 -9.90
CA PRO A 137 -37.04 -11.30 -8.92
C PRO A 137 -36.82 -9.91 -9.52
N ARG A 138 -37.23 -8.88 -8.79
CA ARG A 138 -37.09 -7.48 -9.19
C ARG A 138 -35.95 -6.78 -8.46
N HIS A 139 -35.23 -7.47 -7.59
CA HIS A 139 -34.06 -6.93 -6.91
C HIS A 139 -32.78 -7.29 -7.66
N ALA A 140 -31.76 -6.43 -7.53
CA ALA A 140 -30.39 -6.66 -7.93
C ALA A 140 -29.46 -6.11 -6.82
N GLN A 141 -28.22 -6.56 -6.79
CA GLN A 141 -27.25 -6.06 -5.82
C GLN A 141 -26.62 -4.78 -6.32
N ARG A 142 -26.33 -3.86 -5.40
CA ARG A 142 -25.46 -2.72 -5.65
C ARG A 142 -24.00 -3.16 -5.70
N GLY A 143 -23.16 -2.42 -6.44
CA GLY A 143 -21.72 -2.60 -6.42
C GLY A 143 -21.13 -2.22 -5.07
N GLU A 144 -20.12 -2.98 -4.64
CA GLU A 144 -19.37 -2.70 -3.41
C GLU A 144 -18.49 -1.45 -3.60
N PRO A 145 -18.28 -0.63 -2.55
CA PRO A 145 -17.29 0.41 -2.58
C PRO A 145 -15.89 -0.20 -2.75
N GLY A 146 -14.98 0.51 -3.41
CA GLY A 146 -13.56 0.17 -3.40
C GLY A 146 -12.91 0.50 -2.05
N GLU A 147 -11.79 -0.12 -1.76
CA GLU A 147 -11.01 0.21 -0.56
C GLU A 147 -10.45 1.63 -0.69
N ALA A 148 -10.55 2.41 0.39
CA ALA A 148 -9.88 3.68 0.54
C ALA A 148 -8.82 3.56 1.62
N ARG A 149 -7.61 4.10 1.36
CA ARG A 149 -6.49 4.09 2.31
C ARG A 149 -5.74 5.41 2.26
N GLU A 150 -5.32 5.87 3.42
CA GLU A 150 -4.30 6.90 3.54
C GLU A 150 -2.95 6.23 3.74
N VAL A 151 -2.03 6.47 2.81
CA VAL A 151 -0.72 5.85 2.82
C VAL A 151 0.36 6.90 2.76
N ARG A 152 1.45 6.63 3.46
CA ARG A 152 2.67 7.42 3.39
C ARG A 152 3.69 6.71 2.54
N PHE A 153 4.14 7.37 1.48
CA PHE A 153 5.29 6.93 0.71
C PHE A 153 6.54 7.59 1.27
N GLU A 154 7.54 6.80 1.58
CA GLU A 154 8.82 7.25 2.11
C GLU A 154 9.95 6.66 1.25
N LEU A 155 10.72 7.54 0.59
CA LEU A 155 11.86 7.12 -0.19
C LEU A 155 13.04 6.83 0.75
N ARG A 156 13.40 5.55 0.88
CA ARG A 156 14.49 5.09 1.76
C ARG A 156 15.86 5.14 1.10
N LEU A 157 15.94 5.09 -0.23
CA LEU A 157 17.17 5.30 -0.97
C LEU A 157 17.45 6.80 -1.06
N ILE A 158 18.65 7.20 -0.62
CA ILE A 158 19.12 8.58 -0.73
C ILE A 158 19.78 8.80 -2.08
N ALA A 159 20.61 7.84 -2.51
CA ALA A 159 21.34 7.88 -3.78
C ALA A 159 21.76 6.48 -4.24
N ASP A 160 22.04 6.34 -5.53
CA ASP A 160 22.62 5.11 -6.07
C ASP A 160 24.09 4.98 -5.63
N VAL A 161 24.83 6.11 -5.58
CA VAL A 161 26.24 6.18 -5.19
C VAL A 161 26.41 7.10 -4.00
N GLY A 162 27.00 6.61 -2.92
CA GLY A 162 27.44 7.42 -1.77
C GLY A 162 28.94 7.67 -1.79
N LEU A 163 29.36 8.95 -1.74
CA LEU A 163 30.77 9.29 -1.59
C LEU A 163 31.12 9.34 -0.10
N VAL A 164 32.07 8.51 0.33
CA VAL A 164 32.60 8.46 1.69
C VAL A 164 34.08 8.80 1.71
N GLY A 165 34.60 9.26 2.83
CA GLY A 165 36.02 9.60 2.95
C GLY A 165 36.28 10.68 4.00
N LEU A 166 37.52 10.86 4.37
CA LEU A 166 37.94 11.86 5.36
C LEU A 166 37.58 13.31 4.94
N PRO A 167 37.48 14.24 5.89
CA PRO A 167 37.37 15.66 5.58
C PRO A 167 38.47 16.10 4.60
N ASN A 168 38.10 16.97 3.66
CA ASN A 168 39.04 17.48 2.63
C ASN A 168 39.62 16.45 1.65
N ALA A 169 39.18 15.21 1.62
CA ALA A 169 39.56 14.24 0.60
C ALA A 169 39.09 14.64 -0.82
N GLY A 170 38.16 15.58 -0.91
CA GLY A 170 37.66 16.14 -2.17
C GLY A 170 36.32 15.53 -2.62
N LYS A 171 35.53 14.95 -1.72
CA LYS A 171 34.21 14.37 -2.03
C LYS A 171 33.28 15.32 -2.80
N SER A 172 33.04 16.52 -2.26
CA SER A 172 32.16 17.51 -2.91
C SER A 172 32.70 18.00 -4.24
N THR A 173 34.02 18.06 -4.39
CA THR A 173 34.68 18.39 -5.69
C THR A 173 34.48 17.26 -6.69
N THR A 174 34.65 16.00 -6.25
CA THR A 174 34.39 14.82 -7.07
C THR A 174 32.91 14.72 -7.49
N LEU A 175 31.97 15.02 -6.56
CA LEU A 175 30.55 15.12 -6.88
C LEU A 175 30.33 16.16 -8.00
N ALA A 176 30.85 17.36 -7.84
CA ALA A 176 30.70 18.42 -8.85
C ALA A 176 31.35 18.06 -10.22
N ALA A 177 32.44 17.28 -10.21
CA ALA A 177 33.09 16.81 -11.44
C ALA A 177 32.30 15.70 -12.16
N LEU A 178 31.58 14.87 -11.41
CA LEU A 178 30.74 13.79 -11.94
C LEU A 178 29.42 14.26 -12.48
N THR A 179 28.85 15.34 -11.96
CA THR A 179 27.49 15.79 -12.24
C THR A 179 27.43 16.83 -13.36
N ALA A 180 26.41 16.74 -14.21
CA ALA A 180 26.18 17.69 -15.32
C ALA A 180 25.63 19.05 -14.86
N ALA A 181 25.05 19.13 -13.68
CA ALA A 181 24.48 20.34 -13.10
C ALA A 181 25.08 20.59 -11.70
N GLN A 182 25.01 21.83 -11.22
CA GLN A 182 25.46 22.14 -9.86
C GLN A 182 24.72 21.25 -8.85
N PRO A 183 25.46 20.58 -7.94
CA PRO A 183 24.85 19.78 -6.88
C PRO A 183 23.86 20.59 -6.09
N LYS A 184 22.72 19.99 -5.79
CA LYS A 184 21.69 20.62 -4.96
C LYS A 184 21.73 20.04 -3.57
N ILE A 185 21.54 20.89 -2.58
CA ILE A 185 21.38 20.49 -1.19
C ILE A 185 20.04 19.75 -1.08
N GLY A 186 20.07 18.52 -0.60
CA GLY A 186 18.87 17.73 -0.32
C GLY A 186 18.36 17.99 1.10
N ASP A 187 17.14 18.51 1.23
CA ASP A 187 16.48 18.78 2.51
C ASP A 187 15.70 17.52 2.93
N TYR A 188 16.34 16.64 3.70
CA TYR A 188 15.73 15.38 4.16
C TYR A 188 15.27 15.51 5.61
N PRO A 189 14.00 15.23 5.92
CA PRO A 189 13.45 15.41 7.28
C PRO A 189 14.09 14.53 8.36
N PHE A 190 14.85 13.51 7.95
CA PHE A 190 15.55 12.59 8.86
C PHE A 190 17.07 12.83 8.92
N THR A 191 17.57 13.90 8.29
CA THR A 191 18.98 14.24 8.27
C THR A 191 19.26 15.45 9.13
N THR A 192 20.26 15.36 10.02
CA THR A 192 20.79 16.51 10.76
C THR A 192 21.79 17.33 9.97
N LEU A 193 22.31 16.74 8.86
CA LEU A 193 23.21 17.37 7.89
C LEU A 193 22.65 17.06 6.50
N GLU A 194 22.46 18.08 5.69
CA GLU A 194 21.92 18.00 4.35
C GLU A 194 22.99 17.48 3.39
N PRO A 195 22.80 16.29 2.76
CA PRO A 195 23.74 15.80 1.76
C PRO A 195 23.62 16.60 0.47
N ASN A 196 24.75 16.87 -0.18
CA ASN A 196 24.75 17.39 -1.53
C ASN A 196 24.45 16.26 -2.52
N LEU A 197 23.44 16.43 -3.35
CA LEU A 197 23.03 15.45 -4.34
C LEU A 197 23.35 15.94 -5.75
N GLY A 198 23.73 15.01 -6.60
CA GLY A 198 23.93 15.25 -8.02
C GLY A 198 23.43 14.07 -8.86
N VAL A 199 23.15 14.32 -10.12
CA VAL A 199 22.75 13.32 -11.10
C VAL A 199 23.88 13.12 -12.09
N ILE A 200 24.29 11.87 -12.31
CA ILE A 200 25.31 11.50 -13.27
C ILE A 200 24.66 11.00 -14.57
N GLU A 201 25.21 11.43 -15.71
CA GLU A 201 24.88 10.87 -17.02
C GLU A 201 25.95 9.84 -17.37
N LEU A 202 25.66 8.55 -17.19
CA LEU A 202 26.60 7.45 -17.46
C LEU A 202 26.31 6.75 -18.80
N GLY A 203 25.27 7.17 -19.55
CA GLY A 203 24.91 6.52 -20.81
C GLY A 203 24.48 5.06 -20.65
N LEU A 204 23.86 4.69 -19.50
CA LEU A 204 23.37 3.34 -19.26
C LEU A 204 22.32 2.95 -20.30
N GLU A 205 22.33 1.68 -20.72
CA GLU A 205 21.43 1.15 -21.77
C GLU A 205 19.94 1.33 -21.44
N ASP A 206 19.59 1.34 -20.17
CA ASP A 206 18.22 1.53 -19.70
C ASP A 206 17.80 3.01 -19.55
N GLY A 207 18.67 3.96 -19.92
CA GLY A 207 18.42 5.39 -19.86
C GLY A 207 18.39 5.98 -18.45
N ARG A 208 18.73 5.21 -17.43
CA ARG A 208 18.78 5.71 -16.04
C ARG A 208 19.85 6.79 -15.88
N ARG A 209 19.56 7.73 -14.99
CA ARG A 209 20.47 8.76 -14.53
C ARG A 209 20.73 8.57 -13.04
N PRO A 210 21.78 7.81 -12.66
CA PRO A 210 22.06 7.54 -11.26
C PRO A 210 22.28 8.80 -10.45
N THR A 211 21.84 8.74 -9.18
CA THR A 211 22.05 9.82 -8.22
C THR A 211 23.29 9.56 -7.37
N VAL A 212 24.08 10.60 -7.11
CA VAL A 212 25.25 10.58 -6.25
C VAL A 212 25.04 11.50 -5.06
N ALA A 213 25.34 11.02 -3.88
CA ALA A 213 25.33 11.80 -2.65
C ALA A 213 26.74 12.04 -2.12
N ASP A 214 27.08 13.29 -1.82
CA ASP A 214 28.20 13.59 -0.94
C ASP A 214 27.73 13.38 0.50
N LEU A 215 28.18 12.31 1.12
CA LEU A 215 27.87 12.03 2.50
C LEU A 215 28.83 12.84 3.39
N PRO A 216 28.31 13.82 4.17
CA PRO A 216 29.15 14.70 4.99
C PRO A 216 29.94 13.89 6.02
N GLY A 217 31.20 14.22 6.13
CA GLY A 217 32.29 13.41 6.63
C GLY A 217 32.21 12.82 8.02
N LEU A 218 32.86 11.69 8.11
CA LEU A 218 33.31 11.07 9.35
C LEU A 218 34.33 12.00 10.04
N ILE A 219 34.13 12.26 11.32
CA ILE A 219 35.11 12.92 12.18
C ILE A 219 35.70 11.84 13.07
N GLU A 220 37.03 11.79 13.19
CA GLU A 220 37.72 10.90 14.13
C GLU A 220 37.02 10.89 15.49
N GLY A 221 36.57 9.73 15.98
CA GLY A 221 35.89 9.58 17.28
C GLY A 221 34.36 9.66 17.26
N ALA A 222 33.70 9.70 16.12
CA ALA A 222 32.21 9.75 16.04
C ALA A 222 31.55 8.49 16.62
N SER A 223 32.23 7.35 16.63
CA SER A 223 31.78 6.10 17.29
C SER A 223 31.71 6.19 18.82
N MET A 224 32.36 7.18 19.43
CA MET A 224 32.41 7.37 20.89
C MET A 224 31.39 8.37 21.47
N GLY A 225 30.33 8.73 20.73
CA GLY A 225 29.18 9.45 21.30
C GLY A 225 29.01 10.92 20.92
N ALA A 226 29.81 11.47 20.01
CA ALA A 226 29.61 12.83 19.50
C ALA A 226 28.63 12.86 18.32
N GLY A 227 27.39 12.44 18.51
CA GLY A 227 26.13 12.71 17.75
C GLY A 227 26.09 12.76 16.22
N LEU A 228 27.17 13.06 15.51
CA LEU A 228 27.22 13.26 14.06
C LEU A 228 27.44 11.96 13.26
N GLY A 229 28.11 10.96 13.85
CA GLY A 229 28.43 9.70 13.18
C GLY A 229 27.23 8.83 12.85
N PHE A 230 26.22 8.78 13.71
CA PHE A 230 25.02 7.95 13.51
C PHE A 230 24.15 8.43 12.33
N ALA A 231 24.04 9.73 12.09
CA ALA A 231 23.28 10.28 10.99
C ALA A 231 23.96 9.93 9.63
N PHE A 232 25.29 10.11 9.56
CA PHE A 232 26.10 9.77 8.40
C PHE A 232 25.96 8.27 8.04
N LEU A 233 26.14 7.40 9.02
CA LEU A 233 26.11 5.94 8.82
C LEU A 233 24.75 5.44 8.37
N ARG A 234 23.68 6.12 8.82
CA ARG A 234 22.31 5.90 8.33
C ARG A 234 22.16 6.31 6.85
N HIS A 235 22.83 7.38 6.43
CA HIS A 235 22.83 7.79 5.02
C HIS A 235 23.62 6.81 4.15
N ALA A 236 24.78 6.33 4.61
CA ALA A 236 25.57 5.33 3.92
C ALA A 236 24.80 4.01 3.72
N SER A 237 23.98 3.59 4.71
CA SER A 237 23.15 2.39 4.59
C SER A 237 22.05 2.52 3.52
N ARG A 238 21.67 3.73 3.17
CA ARG A 238 20.63 4.08 2.18
C ARG A 238 21.16 4.36 0.78
N THR A 239 22.41 4.00 0.48
CA THR A 239 22.99 4.01 -0.87
C THR A 239 23.14 2.59 -1.38
N ARG A 240 23.16 2.40 -2.71
CA ARG A 240 23.39 1.09 -3.32
C ARG A 240 24.84 0.70 -3.23
N ILE A 241 25.73 1.60 -3.67
CA ILE A 241 27.17 1.42 -3.60
C ILE A 241 27.82 2.57 -2.83
N LEU A 242 28.96 2.31 -2.22
CA LEU A 242 29.82 3.30 -1.57
C LEU A 242 31.12 3.44 -2.36
N VAL A 243 31.47 4.68 -2.67
CA VAL A 243 32.73 5.04 -3.31
C VAL A 243 33.58 5.77 -2.30
N HIS A 244 34.74 5.19 -1.99
CA HIS A 244 35.65 5.74 -1.00
C HIS A 244 36.64 6.73 -1.66
N VAL A 245 36.44 8.02 -1.40
CA VAL A 245 37.35 9.08 -1.90
C VAL A 245 38.52 9.26 -0.93
N VAL A 246 39.70 9.02 -1.41
CA VAL A 246 40.95 9.09 -0.64
C VAL A 246 41.85 10.19 -1.23
N ASP A 247 42.45 11.00 -0.37
CA ASP A 247 43.48 11.98 -0.78
C ASP A 247 44.79 11.25 -1.08
N ALA A 248 45.13 11.07 -2.36
CA ALA A 248 46.35 10.42 -2.77
C ALA A 248 47.62 11.21 -2.38
N SER A 249 47.48 12.50 -2.06
CA SER A 249 48.60 13.36 -1.61
C SER A 249 48.85 13.30 -0.08
N ALA A 250 48.01 12.59 0.67
CA ALA A 250 48.22 12.41 2.10
C ALA A 250 49.50 11.64 2.41
N ALA A 251 49.98 11.76 3.65
CA ALA A 251 51.21 11.07 4.09
C ALA A 251 51.03 9.54 3.98
N ASP A 252 49.90 9.01 4.42
CA ASP A 252 49.56 7.59 4.37
C ASP A 252 48.08 7.38 3.93
N PRO A 253 47.80 7.35 2.61
CA PRO A 253 46.46 7.16 2.07
C PRO A 253 45.82 5.81 2.43
N LEU A 254 46.63 4.76 2.61
CA LEU A 254 46.14 3.43 2.99
C LEU A 254 45.63 3.42 4.43
N ARG A 255 46.36 4.09 5.35
CA ARG A 255 45.92 4.24 6.73
C ARG A 255 44.65 5.09 6.83
N ASP A 256 44.56 6.19 6.10
CA ASP A 256 43.40 7.05 6.04
C ASP A 256 42.15 6.26 5.58
N ALA A 257 42.33 5.40 4.59
CA ALA A 257 41.28 4.52 4.13
C ALA A 257 40.90 3.44 5.16
N ALA A 258 41.87 2.91 5.88
CA ALA A 258 41.61 1.91 6.93
C ALA A 258 40.70 2.47 8.05
N ILE A 259 40.96 3.71 8.49
CA ILE A 259 40.15 4.40 9.51
C ILE A 259 38.68 4.44 9.12
N ILE A 260 38.36 4.85 7.89
CA ILE A 260 36.98 4.90 7.38
C ILE A 260 36.34 3.51 7.33
N ARG A 261 37.09 2.51 6.87
CA ARG A 261 36.62 1.12 6.77
C ARG A 261 36.33 0.51 8.14
N GLU A 262 37.17 0.77 9.13
CA GLU A 262 36.94 0.34 10.52
C GLU A 262 35.66 1.00 11.09
N GLU A 263 35.42 2.26 10.82
CA GLU A 263 34.26 2.97 11.29
C GLU A 263 32.95 2.48 10.60
N LEU A 264 32.99 2.24 9.29
CA LEU A 264 31.89 1.59 8.55
C LEU A 264 31.58 0.19 9.10
N ALA A 265 32.63 -0.63 9.35
CA ALA A 265 32.50 -1.97 9.91
C ALA A 265 31.92 -1.97 11.32
N ALA A 266 32.35 -1.06 12.17
CA ALA A 266 31.87 -0.93 13.53
C ALA A 266 30.37 -0.60 13.61
N HIS A 267 29.86 0.15 12.63
CA HIS A 267 28.44 0.47 12.55
C HIS A 267 27.62 -0.68 11.94
N ASN A 268 28.01 -1.13 10.75
CA ASN A 268 27.35 -2.26 10.06
C ASN A 268 28.34 -2.90 9.10
N PRO A 269 28.76 -4.16 9.34
CA PRO A 269 29.69 -4.90 8.46
C PRO A 269 29.21 -4.97 7.00
N ALA A 270 27.91 -4.96 6.72
CA ALA A 270 27.35 -4.96 5.38
C ALA A 270 27.71 -3.71 4.56
N LEU A 271 28.10 -2.60 5.21
CA LEU A 271 28.57 -1.41 4.51
C LEU A 271 29.93 -1.62 3.84
N LEU A 272 30.74 -2.55 4.32
CA LEU A 272 32.00 -2.92 3.67
C LEU A 272 31.76 -3.61 2.32
N GLU A 273 30.71 -4.43 2.22
CA GLU A 273 30.32 -5.10 0.98
C GLU A 273 29.83 -4.09 -0.07
N LYS A 274 29.19 -3.01 0.39
CA LYS A 274 28.78 -1.89 -0.48
C LYS A 274 29.93 -1.01 -0.93
N THR A 275 31.06 -1.02 -0.24
CA THR A 275 32.24 -0.24 -0.62
C THR A 275 32.98 -0.94 -1.75
N THR A 276 32.62 -0.62 -2.98
CA THR A 276 33.06 -1.34 -4.18
C THR A 276 34.23 -0.69 -4.89
N LEU A 277 34.44 0.62 -4.69
CA LEU A 277 35.44 1.39 -5.44
C LEU A 277 36.17 2.40 -4.54
N VAL A 278 37.46 2.53 -4.74
CA VAL A 278 38.33 3.58 -4.15
C VAL A 278 38.71 4.59 -5.22
N VAL A 279 38.52 5.86 -4.94
CA VAL A 279 38.94 6.98 -5.78
C VAL A 279 40.18 7.64 -5.18
N LEU A 280 41.32 7.49 -5.83
CA LEU A 280 42.55 8.18 -5.49
C LEU A 280 42.50 9.59 -6.08
N ASN A 281 42.03 10.55 -5.30
CA ASN A 281 41.87 11.94 -5.75
C ASN A 281 43.14 12.77 -5.53
N LYS A 282 43.21 13.92 -6.20
CA LYS A 282 44.28 14.91 -6.14
C LYS A 282 45.60 14.42 -6.75
N ILE A 283 45.53 13.67 -7.84
CA ILE A 283 46.72 13.20 -8.59
C ILE A 283 47.49 14.33 -9.29
N ASP A 284 46.91 15.52 -9.36
CA ASP A 284 47.55 16.76 -9.83
C ASP A 284 48.63 17.26 -8.87
N ARG A 285 48.67 16.77 -7.63
CA ARG A 285 49.70 17.16 -6.66
C ARG A 285 51.07 16.60 -7.00
N PRO A 286 52.16 17.37 -6.77
CA PRO A 286 53.54 16.90 -7.03
C PRO A 286 53.84 15.61 -6.25
N GLY A 287 54.54 14.66 -6.91
CA GLY A 287 55.01 13.40 -6.32
C GLY A 287 53.94 12.31 -6.16
N VAL A 288 52.66 12.61 -6.40
CA VAL A 288 51.57 11.62 -6.25
C VAL A 288 51.61 10.59 -7.36
N ARG A 289 51.86 10.99 -8.60
CA ARG A 289 51.89 10.10 -9.77
C ARG A 289 52.94 8.97 -9.63
N GLU A 290 54.04 9.24 -8.98
CA GLU A 290 55.10 8.25 -8.75
C GLU A 290 54.66 7.16 -7.78
N ARG A 291 53.78 7.50 -6.85
CA ARG A 291 53.23 6.58 -5.83
C ARG A 291 51.98 5.83 -6.30
N LEU A 292 51.36 6.19 -7.42
CA LEU A 292 50.10 5.60 -7.85
C LEU A 292 50.15 4.07 -8.00
N LYS A 293 51.25 3.55 -8.56
CA LYS A 293 51.45 2.09 -8.72
C LYS A 293 51.41 1.37 -7.36
N GLU A 294 52.07 1.93 -6.37
CA GLU A 294 52.14 1.39 -5.02
C GLU A 294 50.76 1.47 -4.34
N LEU A 295 50.05 2.59 -4.50
CA LEU A 295 48.70 2.77 -3.95
C LEU A 295 47.70 1.81 -4.58
N HIS A 296 47.71 1.68 -5.91
CA HIS A 296 46.85 0.69 -6.60
C HIS A 296 47.10 -0.75 -6.12
N ALA A 297 48.39 -1.12 -5.97
CA ALA A 297 48.77 -2.44 -5.46
C ALA A 297 48.33 -2.62 -4.00
N GLY A 298 48.48 -1.60 -3.16
CA GLY A 298 48.01 -1.63 -1.77
C GLY A 298 46.50 -1.83 -1.62
N PHE A 299 45.69 -1.08 -2.38
CA PHE A 299 44.26 -1.27 -2.39
C PHE A 299 43.82 -2.59 -3.03
N GLY A 300 44.53 -3.03 -4.11
CA GLY A 300 44.32 -4.33 -4.72
C GLY A 300 44.58 -5.50 -3.75
N ALA A 301 45.59 -5.38 -2.90
CA ALA A 301 45.85 -6.39 -1.84
C ALA A 301 44.69 -6.45 -0.78
N LEU A 302 43.90 -5.39 -0.62
CA LEU A 302 42.70 -5.35 0.22
C LEU A 302 41.46 -5.81 -0.53
N GLY A 303 41.58 -6.24 -1.79
CA GLY A 303 40.46 -6.68 -2.64
C GLY A 303 39.62 -5.49 -3.17
N LEU A 304 40.16 -4.28 -3.16
CA LEU A 304 39.45 -3.06 -3.60
C LEU A 304 39.95 -2.60 -4.95
N LYS A 305 39.02 -2.38 -5.88
CA LYS A 305 39.31 -1.73 -7.15
C LYS A 305 39.56 -0.24 -6.89
N SER A 306 40.53 0.35 -7.61
CA SER A 306 40.88 1.76 -7.40
C SER A 306 41.06 2.49 -8.72
N VAL A 307 40.54 3.72 -8.78
CA VAL A 307 40.67 4.65 -9.92
C VAL A 307 41.34 5.93 -9.44
N ALA A 308 42.30 6.42 -10.22
CA ALA A 308 43.02 7.64 -9.92
C ALA A 308 42.43 8.82 -10.69
N CYS A 309 42.16 9.95 -10.01
CA CYS A 309 41.60 11.13 -10.67
C CYS A 309 42.07 12.45 -10.03
N SER A 310 41.88 13.53 -10.78
CA SER A 310 41.91 14.90 -10.27
C SER A 310 40.56 15.56 -10.52
N ALA A 311 39.82 15.78 -9.45
CA ALA A 311 38.50 16.45 -9.53
C ALA A 311 38.61 17.97 -9.77
N LEU A 312 39.79 18.55 -9.70
CA LEU A 312 40.03 20.00 -9.82
C LEU A 312 39.65 20.54 -11.20
N GLY A 313 39.79 19.71 -12.24
CA GLY A 313 39.42 20.05 -13.63
C GLY A 313 37.94 19.92 -13.96
N GLY A 314 37.09 19.65 -12.96
CA GLY A 314 35.66 19.39 -13.16
C GLY A 314 35.46 18.16 -14.05
N ALA A 315 34.45 18.21 -14.92
CA ALA A 315 34.08 17.10 -15.82
C ALA A 315 35.20 16.70 -16.81
N LEU A 316 36.15 17.59 -17.08
CA LEU A 316 37.36 17.36 -17.92
C LEU A 316 38.58 17.01 -17.08
N GLY A 317 38.45 16.82 -15.79
CA GLY A 317 39.54 16.41 -14.88
C GLY A 317 40.12 15.07 -15.29
N GLU A 318 41.44 14.92 -15.09
CA GLU A 318 42.15 13.68 -15.39
C GLU A 318 41.55 12.51 -14.61
N GLY A 319 41.24 11.38 -15.30
CA GLY A 319 40.65 10.18 -14.68
C GLY A 319 39.17 10.26 -14.33
N ILE A 320 38.49 11.38 -14.59
CA ILE A 320 37.03 11.50 -14.33
C ILE A 320 36.23 10.66 -15.33
N ALA A 321 36.68 10.54 -16.57
CA ALA A 321 36.06 9.66 -17.57
C ALA A 321 36.17 8.19 -17.13
N ASP A 322 37.37 7.76 -16.72
CA ASP A 322 37.61 6.39 -16.22
C ASP A 322 36.73 6.08 -14.99
N LEU A 323 36.56 7.07 -14.10
CA LEU A 323 35.65 6.92 -12.94
C LEU A 323 34.18 6.76 -13.35
N ARG A 324 33.74 7.48 -14.40
CA ARG A 324 32.36 7.31 -14.92
C ARG A 324 32.16 5.94 -15.55
N ASP A 325 33.12 5.48 -16.35
CA ASP A 325 33.07 4.15 -16.99
C ASP A 325 33.01 3.05 -15.92
N GLU A 326 33.82 3.17 -14.88
CA GLU A 326 33.83 2.23 -13.76
C GLU A 326 32.50 2.21 -12.98
N LEU A 327 31.91 3.37 -12.75
CA LEU A 327 30.57 3.47 -12.11
C LEU A 327 29.49 2.89 -13.02
N ALA A 328 29.62 3.03 -14.35
CA ALA A 328 28.70 2.43 -15.29
C ALA A 328 28.74 0.89 -15.29
N GLU A 329 29.93 0.31 -15.05
CA GLU A 329 30.09 -1.14 -14.89
C GLU A 329 29.52 -1.67 -13.57
N LEU A 330 29.71 -0.93 -12.47
CA LEU A 330 29.32 -1.36 -11.12
C LEU A 330 27.81 -1.23 -10.82
N LEU A 331 27.14 -0.24 -11.41
CA LEU A 331 25.75 0.06 -11.08
C LEU A 331 24.71 -0.97 -11.54
N PRO A 332 24.84 -1.66 -12.68
CA PRO A 332 23.93 -2.74 -13.06
C PRO A 332 23.93 -3.90 -12.05
N ASP A 333 25.10 -4.26 -11.54
CA ASP A 333 25.26 -5.34 -10.57
C ASP A 333 24.71 -4.97 -9.19
N ALA A 334 24.66 -3.66 -8.88
CA ALA A 334 24.10 -3.16 -7.64
C ALA A 334 22.56 -3.33 -7.54
N GLU A 335 21.87 -3.64 -8.64
CA GLU A 335 20.44 -3.99 -8.60
C GLU A 335 20.18 -5.33 -7.93
N THR A 336 21.18 -6.23 -7.96
CA THR A 336 21.10 -7.55 -7.32
C THR A 336 21.45 -7.51 -5.83
N LEU A 337 22.12 -6.44 -5.37
CA LEU A 337 22.38 -6.23 -3.95
C LEU A 337 21.05 -5.85 -3.27
N ALA A 338 20.45 -6.83 -2.61
CA ALA A 338 19.28 -6.60 -1.79
C ALA A 338 19.58 -5.45 -0.82
N LEU A 339 18.75 -4.42 -0.81
CA LEU A 339 18.80 -3.44 0.28
C LEU A 339 18.72 -4.25 1.58
N PRO A 340 19.51 -3.88 2.63
CA PRO A 340 19.36 -4.53 3.91
C PRO A 340 17.90 -4.34 4.31
N THR A 341 17.12 -5.38 4.17
CA THR A 341 15.84 -5.49 4.85
C THR A 341 16.19 -5.41 6.32
N GLU A 342 15.92 -4.28 6.97
CA GLU A 342 15.71 -4.33 8.41
C GLU A 342 14.80 -5.54 8.61
N PRO A 343 15.12 -6.47 9.54
CA PRO A 343 14.31 -7.66 9.73
C PRO A 343 12.88 -7.17 9.79
N ALA A 344 12.06 -7.61 8.84
CA ALA A 344 10.67 -7.26 8.76
C ALA A 344 10.13 -7.50 10.15
N GLY A 345 9.80 -6.43 10.86
CA GLY A 345 9.28 -6.53 12.20
C GLY A 345 8.20 -7.58 12.11
N VAL A 346 8.26 -8.58 12.98
CA VAL A 346 7.34 -9.71 13.02
C VAL A 346 5.97 -9.12 12.70
N VAL A 347 5.44 -9.49 11.53
CA VAL A 347 4.07 -9.13 11.16
C VAL A 347 3.22 -9.85 12.17
N VAL A 348 2.91 -9.16 13.26
CA VAL A 348 1.98 -9.66 14.27
C VAL A 348 0.64 -9.63 13.57
N HIS A 349 0.27 -10.74 12.95
CA HIS A 349 -1.10 -11.00 12.59
C HIS A 349 -1.90 -10.98 13.89
N ARG A 350 -2.36 -9.82 14.29
CA ARG A 350 -3.41 -9.73 15.31
C ARG A 350 -4.59 -10.48 14.73
N ILE A 351 -4.89 -11.62 15.34
CA ILE A 351 -6.12 -12.35 15.05
C ILE A 351 -7.24 -11.39 15.39
N ASP A 352 -7.89 -10.89 14.36
CA ASP A 352 -9.03 -9.98 14.50
C ASP A 352 -10.13 -10.78 15.23
N PRO A 353 -10.56 -10.39 16.44
CA PRO A 353 -11.57 -11.15 17.18
C PRO A 353 -12.88 -11.31 16.37
N ILE A 354 -13.11 -10.46 15.39
CA ILE A 354 -14.23 -10.56 14.44
C ILE A 354 -14.09 -11.77 13.49
N ALA A 355 -12.87 -12.26 13.26
CA ALA A 355 -12.64 -13.40 12.36
C ALA A 355 -13.23 -14.73 12.90
N ALA A 356 -13.42 -14.84 14.20
CA ALA A 356 -13.91 -16.07 14.84
C ALA A 356 -15.45 -16.20 14.77
N THR A 357 -16.19 -15.08 14.83
CA THR A 357 -17.67 -15.07 14.87
C THR A 357 -18.30 -14.47 13.61
N GLY A 358 -17.48 -13.91 12.69
CA GLY A 358 -17.97 -13.23 11.50
C GLY A 358 -18.54 -11.82 11.75
N PHE A 359 -19.01 -11.52 12.97
CA PHE A 359 -19.49 -10.20 13.38
C PHE A 359 -19.37 -10.01 14.89
N GLN A 360 -19.43 -8.73 15.32
CA GLN A 360 -19.46 -8.33 16.73
C GLN A 360 -20.58 -7.31 16.95
N VAL A 361 -21.33 -7.46 18.04
CA VAL A 361 -22.33 -6.50 18.48
C VAL A 361 -21.81 -5.79 19.72
N SER A 362 -21.81 -4.46 19.73
CA SER A 362 -21.43 -3.63 20.87
C SER A 362 -22.48 -2.54 21.10
N ARG A 363 -22.71 -2.17 22.36
CA ARG A 363 -23.55 -1.02 22.69
C ARG A 363 -22.68 0.22 22.78
N GLU A 364 -23.00 1.25 21.99
CA GLU A 364 -22.32 2.54 21.97
C GLU A 364 -23.34 3.65 22.31
N GLY A 365 -23.42 4.01 23.60
CA GLY A 365 -24.40 4.96 24.10
C GLY A 365 -25.82 4.41 24.04
N GLU A 366 -26.72 5.05 23.28
CA GLU A 366 -28.08 4.61 23.04
C GLU A 366 -28.25 3.71 21.81
N ALA A 367 -27.20 3.52 21.02
CA ALA A 367 -27.25 2.72 19.80
C ALA A 367 -26.50 1.40 19.93
N TYR A 368 -26.91 0.39 19.18
CA TYR A 368 -26.20 -0.87 19.03
C TYR A 368 -25.42 -0.87 17.72
N ARG A 369 -24.12 -1.11 17.81
CA ARG A 369 -23.25 -1.17 16.63
C ARG A 369 -22.89 -2.61 16.29
N VAL A 370 -23.16 -2.99 15.04
CA VAL A 370 -22.77 -4.29 14.47
C VAL A 370 -21.58 -4.07 13.54
N ARG A 371 -20.46 -4.72 13.83
CA ARG A 371 -19.24 -4.68 13.02
C ARG A 371 -18.96 -6.07 12.46
N GLY A 372 -18.62 -6.14 11.19
CA GLY A 372 -18.23 -7.39 10.51
C GLY A 372 -18.20 -7.22 9.01
N LYS A 373 -17.13 -7.69 8.38
CA LYS A 373 -16.92 -7.52 6.92
C LYS A 373 -18.07 -8.07 6.06
N ALA A 374 -18.67 -9.19 6.51
CA ALA A 374 -19.77 -9.82 5.76
C ALA A 374 -21.06 -9.00 5.85
N ILE A 375 -21.38 -8.48 7.03
CA ILE A 375 -22.62 -7.72 7.23
C ILE A 375 -22.53 -6.29 6.66
N GLU A 376 -21.38 -5.63 6.82
CA GLU A 376 -21.15 -4.32 6.22
C GLU A 376 -21.22 -4.41 4.69
N ARG A 377 -20.68 -5.49 4.10
CA ARG A 377 -20.83 -5.77 2.67
C ARG A 377 -22.28 -5.95 2.28
N LEU A 378 -23.06 -6.69 3.06
CA LEU A 378 -24.48 -6.92 2.80
C LEU A 378 -25.25 -5.59 2.76
N VAL A 379 -24.95 -4.67 3.70
CA VAL A 379 -25.51 -3.31 3.71
C VAL A 379 -25.18 -2.57 2.41
N HIS A 380 -23.92 -2.56 2.00
CA HIS A 380 -23.49 -1.89 0.77
C HIS A 380 -24.13 -2.47 -0.50
N GLN A 381 -24.38 -3.79 -0.52
CA GLN A 381 -24.99 -4.49 -1.66
C GLN A 381 -26.52 -4.36 -1.71
N THR A 382 -27.15 -3.91 -0.64
CA THR A 382 -28.61 -3.82 -0.54
C THR A 382 -29.12 -2.49 -1.08
N ASP A 383 -30.14 -2.55 -1.93
CA ASP A 383 -30.88 -1.38 -2.39
C ASP A 383 -32.09 -1.15 -1.49
N PHE A 384 -31.92 -0.30 -0.46
CA PHE A 384 -32.98 0.01 0.51
C PHE A 384 -34.17 0.78 -0.05
N SER A 385 -34.13 1.20 -1.32
CA SER A 385 -35.28 1.81 -1.98
C SER A 385 -36.30 0.80 -2.51
N ARG A 386 -36.03 -0.51 -2.35
CA ARG A 386 -36.85 -1.61 -2.85
C ARG A 386 -37.24 -2.56 -1.72
N ASP A 387 -38.53 -2.75 -1.50
CA ASP A 387 -39.07 -3.61 -0.44
C ASP A 387 -38.52 -5.04 -0.51
N GLU A 388 -38.46 -5.63 -1.70
CA GLU A 388 -37.92 -6.98 -1.91
C GLU A 388 -36.43 -7.11 -1.49
N SER A 389 -35.62 -6.07 -1.72
CA SER A 389 -34.24 -6.04 -1.26
C SER A 389 -34.13 -5.94 0.26
N VAL A 390 -35.01 -5.15 0.88
CA VAL A 390 -35.10 -4.98 2.34
C VAL A 390 -35.53 -6.29 3.00
N GLN A 391 -36.56 -6.96 2.50
CA GLN A 391 -37.00 -8.27 3.02
C GLN A 391 -35.88 -9.30 2.96
N ARG A 392 -35.12 -9.34 1.85
CA ARG A 392 -33.96 -10.20 1.72
C ARG A 392 -32.87 -9.86 2.72
N PHE A 393 -32.62 -8.58 2.97
CA PHE A 393 -31.66 -8.12 3.96
C PHE A 393 -32.03 -8.63 5.36
N HIS A 394 -33.29 -8.49 5.78
CA HIS A 394 -33.77 -9.02 7.06
C HIS A 394 -33.64 -10.55 7.15
N HIS A 395 -34.00 -11.27 6.07
CA HIS A 395 -33.82 -12.71 6.04
C HIS A 395 -32.37 -13.13 6.22
N GLU A 396 -31.42 -12.39 5.61
CA GLU A 396 -30.01 -12.66 5.73
C GLU A 396 -29.45 -12.33 7.13
N LEU A 397 -29.93 -11.24 7.78
CA LEU A 397 -29.60 -10.93 9.18
C LEU A 397 -30.04 -12.06 10.13
N LYS A 398 -31.25 -12.59 9.92
CA LYS A 398 -31.77 -13.73 10.68
C LYS A 398 -30.95 -14.99 10.46
N ARG A 399 -30.60 -15.30 9.22
CA ARG A 399 -29.79 -16.47 8.84
C ARG A 399 -28.40 -16.42 9.43
N GLN A 400 -27.78 -15.24 9.50
CA GLN A 400 -26.45 -15.05 10.10
C GLN A 400 -26.49 -14.98 11.64
N GLY A 401 -27.66 -14.99 12.26
CA GLY A 401 -27.83 -14.97 13.71
C GLY A 401 -27.62 -13.60 14.35
N ILE A 402 -27.62 -12.53 13.55
CA ILE A 402 -27.38 -11.14 14.02
C ILE A 402 -28.55 -10.68 14.88
N GLU A 403 -29.78 -11.00 14.48
CA GLU A 403 -31.01 -10.73 15.29
C GLU A 403 -30.88 -11.33 16.69
N THR A 404 -30.49 -12.60 16.77
CA THR A 404 -30.32 -13.28 18.05
C THR A 404 -29.21 -12.63 18.91
N ALA A 405 -28.15 -12.15 18.28
CA ALA A 405 -27.07 -11.49 18.99
C ALA A 405 -27.47 -10.09 19.48
N LEU A 406 -28.25 -9.33 18.71
CA LEU A 406 -28.81 -8.03 19.11
C LEU A 406 -29.77 -8.19 20.30
N ARG A 407 -30.69 -9.18 20.28
CA ARG A 407 -31.58 -9.49 21.41
C ARG A 407 -30.76 -9.87 22.66
N LYS A 408 -29.72 -10.69 22.52
CA LYS A 408 -28.85 -11.06 23.67
C LYS A 408 -28.07 -9.86 24.21
N ALA A 409 -27.76 -8.87 23.37
CA ALA A 409 -27.14 -7.61 23.79
C ALA A 409 -28.14 -6.64 24.46
N GLY A 410 -29.45 -6.95 24.45
CA GLY A 410 -30.51 -6.17 25.07
C GLY A 410 -31.19 -5.16 24.15
N CYS A 411 -31.05 -5.30 22.84
CA CYS A 411 -31.71 -4.47 21.83
C CYS A 411 -33.23 -4.76 21.83
N ARG A 412 -34.04 -3.71 21.79
CA ARG A 412 -35.51 -3.75 21.78
C ARG A 412 -36.07 -3.02 20.56
N ALA A 413 -37.35 -3.27 20.24
CA ALA A 413 -38.04 -2.52 19.20
C ALA A 413 -37.96 -1.00 19.48
N GLY A 414 -37.63 -0.21 18.45
CA GLY A 414 -37.38 1.22 18.53
C GLY A 414 -35.94 1.62 18.82
N ASP A 415 -35.06 0.67 19.20
CA ASP A 415 -33.64 0.97 19.40
C ASP A 415 -32.92 1.20 18.06
N THR A 416 -31.94 2.07 18.08
CA THR A 416 -31.10 2.35 16.90
C THR A 416 -30.01 1.31 16.74
N VAL A 417 -29.94 0.67 15.56
CA VAL A 417 -28.89 -0.27 15.17
C VAL A 417 -28.06 0.35 14.05
N VAL A 418 -26.73 0.43 14.25
CA VAL A 418 -25.77 0.98 13.28
C VAL A 418 -24.93 -0.16 12.69
N ILE A 419 -24.95 -0.30 11.36
CA ILE A 419 -24.15 -1.28 10.62
C ILE A 419 -23.33 -0.54 9.55
N GLY A 420 -22.02 -0.42 9.76
CA GLY A 420 -21.18 0.45 8.93
C GLY A 420 -21.62 1.90 9.00
N GLU A 421 -22.08 2.48 7.89
CA GLU A 421 -22.62 3.84 7.78
C GLU A 421 -24.16 3.89 7.89
N LEU A 422 -24.82 2.75 7.86
CA LEU A 422 -26.27 2.65 7.90
C LEU A 422 -26.79 2.68 9.35
N SER A 423 -27.75 3.53 9.61
CA SER A 423 -28.50 3.60 10.86
C SER A 423 -29.93 3.13 10.60
N LEU A 424 -30.36 2.12 11.32
CA LEU A 424 -31.69 1.51 11.21
C LEU A 424 -32.37 1.60 12.56
N GLU A 425 -33.66 1.81 12.56
CA GLU A 425 -34.52 1.56 13.72
C GLU A 425 -34.80 0.05 13.78
N TRP A 426 -34.60 -0.55 14.95
CA TRP A 426 -34.82 -1.99 15.13
C TRP A 426 -36.31 -2.29 15.28
N GLU A 427 -36.86 -3.03 14.34
CA GLU A 427 -38.21 -3.60 14.45
C GLU A 427 -38.09 -5.07 14.87
N ASP A 428 -38.82 -5.50 15.89
CA ASP A 428 -38.83 -6.92 16.25
C ASP A 428 -39.68 -7.69 15.24
N PRO A 429 -39.13 -8.64 14.48
CA PRO A 429 -39.91 -9.37 13.46
C PRO A 429 -41.08 -10.17 14.05
N ASP A 430 -41.00 -10.55 15.33
CA ASP A 430 -42.10 -11.26 16.00
C ASP A 430 -43.29 -10.32 16.27
N ASP A 431 -43.07 -8.99 16.43
CA ASP A 431 -44.13 -7.98 16.52
C ASP A 431 -44.74 -7.64 15.15
N ALA A 432 -43.97 -7.70 14.08
CA ALA A 432 -44.45 -7.44 12.72
C ALA A 432 -45.41 -8.55 12.22
N ASP A 433 -45.17 -9.79 12.59
CA ASP A 433 -46.06 -10.91 12.27
C ASP A 433 -47.40 -10.81 13.05
N LEU A 434 -47.39 -10.24 14.27
CA LEU A 434 -48.56 -9.95 15.03
C LEU A 434 -49.42 -8.80 14.46
N LEU A 435 -48.76 -7.74 13.95
CA LEU A 435 -49.43 -6.61 13.29
C LEU A 435 -50.03 -7.01 11.95
N ASN A 436 -49.33 -7.80 11.14
CA ASN A 436 -49.88 -8.33 9.89
C ASN A 436 -51.06 -9.29 10.08
N SER A 437 -51.06 -10.05 11.18
CA SER A 437 -52.19 -10.89 11.54
C SER A 437 -53.39 -10.10 12.08
N ALA A 438 -53.16 -8.95 12.72
CA ALA A 438 -54.21 -8.03 13.18
C ALA A 438 -54.85 -7.27 12.00
N ASP A 439 -54.03 -6.77 11.03
CA ASP A 439 -54.54 -6.09 9.82
C ASP A 439 -55.31 -7.07 8.91
N ALA A 440 -54.92 -8.35 8.86
CA ALA A 440 -55.67 -9.38 8.15
C ALA A 440 -57.05 -9.71 8.83
N ALA A 441 -57.09 -9.56 10.14
CA ALA A 441 -58.36 -9.74 10.90
C ALA A 441 -59.32 -8.53 10.78
N GLU A 442 -58.78 -7.30 10.60
CA GLU A 442 -59.59 -6.09 10.34
C GLU A 442 -60.09 -6.01 8.89
N SER A 443 -59.43 -6.66 7.93
CA SER A 443 -59.83 -6.66 6.52
C SER A 443 -60.96 -7.62 6.15
N GLY A 444 -61.52 -8.34 7.08
CA GLY A 444 -62.85 -8.98 6.95
C GLY A 444 -62.95 -10.23 6.07
N ASP A 445 -61.84 -10.91 5.80
CA ASP A 445 -61.79 -12.09 4.94
C ASP A 445 -61.46 -13.43 5.68
N LEU A 446 -61.75 -13.49 6.97
CA LEU A 446 -61.70 -14.76 7.72
C LEU A 446 -63.06 -15.02 8.37
N ASP A 447 -63.74 -16.06 7.91
CA ASP A 447 -64.99 -16.54 8.49
C ASP A 447 -64.81 -16.91 9.97
N LEU A 448 -65.47 -16.19 10.86
CA LEU A 448 -65.40 -16.37 12.32
C LEU A 448 -65.92 -17.74 12.79
N GLU A 449 -66.45 -18.58 11.92
CA GLU A 449 -66.96 -19.94 12.25
C GLU A 449 -65.84 -20.99 12.36
N GLU A 450 -64.70 -20.84 11.70
CA GLU A 450 -63.59 -21.82 11.81
C GLU A 450 -62.70 -21.65 13.08
N LEU A 451 -62.72 -20.48 13.73
CA LEU A 451 -61.98 -20.24 14.98
C LEU A 451 -62.69 -20.74 16.24
N GLY A 452 -64.03 -20.99 16.17
CA GLY A 452 -64.80 -21.54 17.26
C GLY A 452 -64.50 -23.04 17.48
N GLU A 453 -64.37 -23.82 16.43
CA GLU A 453 -64.20 -25.28 16.53
C GLU A 453 -62.78 -25.67 17.01
N THR A 454 -61.74 -24.91 16.72
CA THR A 454 -60.35 -25.22 17.15
C THR A 454 -60.09 -24.89 18.63
N LEU A 455 -60.88 -24.01 19.25
CA LEU A 455 -60.78 -23.71 20.69
C LEU A 455 -61.54 -24.67 21.57
N GLU A 456 -62.59 -25.31 21.05
CA GLU A 456 -63.33 -26.36 21.79
C GLU A 456 -62.61 -27.71 21.78
N GLU A 457 -61.87 -28.07 20.73
CA GLU A 457 -61.04 -29.28 20.71
C GLU A 457 -59.81 -29.20 21.62
N ALA A 458 -59.25 -28.01 21.84
CA ALA A 458 -58.11 -27.82 22.75
C ALA A 458 -58.52 -27.84 24.24
N ALA A 459 -59.81 -27.57 24.55
CA ALA A 459 -60.29 -27.55 25.92
C ALA A 459 -60.80 -28.93 26.43
N THR A 460 -61.06 -29.88 25.52
CA THR A 460 -61.55 -31.23 25.88
C THR A 460 -60.45 -32.31 25.93
N GLY A 461 -59.24 -32.00 25.49
CA GLY A 461 -58.13 -32.96 25.45
C GLY A 461 -57.26 -33.10 26.72
N SER A 462 -57.60 -32.44 27.84
CA SER A 462 -56.73 -32.40 29.03
C SER A 462 -57.33 -33.09 30.27
N SER A 463 -58.31 -34.04 30.12
CA SER A 463 -58.81 -34.80 31.25
C SER A 463 -58.99 -36.29 30.96
N GLU A 464 -57.93 -37.00 30.57
CA GLU A 464 -57.87 -38.47 30.76
C GLU A 464 -56.44 -38.91 30.70
N GLY A 465 -55.84 -39.26 31.86
CA GLY A 465 -54.50 -39.85 31.87
C GLY A 465 -53.81 -39.89 33.23
N SER A 466 -54.62 -40.23 34.30
CA SER A 466 -53.98 -40.60 35.56
C SER A 466 -54.69 -41.85 36.12
N GLN A 467 -54.20 -42.99 35.79
CA GLN A 467 -54.18 -44.22 36.64
C GLN A 467 -52.96 -45.06 36.24
#